data_f7499ec7048ca426b3c314fa8ac684fa
#
_entry.id   f7499ec7048ca426b3c314fa8ac684fa
#
_cell.length_a   1.000
_cell.length_b   1.000
_cell.length_c   1.000
_cell.angle_alpha   90.00
_cell.angle_beta   90.00
_cell.angle_gamma   90.00
#
_symmetry.space_group_name_H-M   'P 1'
#
loop_
_entity.id
_entity.type
_entity.pdbx_description
1 polymer ?
#
loop_
_entity_poly.entity_id
_entity_poly.type
_entity_poly.pdbx_seq_one_letter_code
_entity_poly.pdbx_strand_id
1 'polypeptide(L)'
;MIMAKDGKTYAFPEEGTYAYSVHEPIADYCKANRKQYMQLSLFREDVADTEANDIRVVELFAGVGGFRIGLERASKRYKTVWNNQWEPSTKRQDASIIYCRRFGVNGHSNEDISTVPTTSIPQHDLLVG
;
A
#
# COMPACT_ATOMS: atom_id res chain seq x y z
N MET A 1 5.82 27.92 -9.04
CA MET A 1 4.56 28.64 -8.80
C MET A 1 3.50 28.06 -9.71
N ILE A 2 2.47 27.41 -9.16
CA ILE A 2 1.37 26.82 -9.93
C ILE A 2 0.09 27.56 -9.55
N MET A 3 -0.69 27.97 -10.56
CA MET A 3 -2.02 28.53 -10.35
C MET A 3 -3.05 27.39 -10.37
N ALA A 4 -3.83 27.26 -9.31
CA ALA A 4 -4.99 26.38 -9.30
C ALA A 4 -6.22 27.03 -9.93
N LYS A 5 -7.20 26.22 -10.37
CA LYS A 5 -8.44 26.70 -11.01
C LYS A 5 -9.29 27.63 -10.13
N ASP A 6 -9.01 27.70 -8.84
CA ASP A 6 -9.68 28.55 -7.85
C ASP A 6 -9.02 29.93 -7.67
N GLY A 7 -8.03 30.26 -8.49
CA GLY A 7 -7.31 31.54 -8.46
C GLY A 7 -6.30 31.68 -7.31
N LYS A 8 -6.04 30.65 -6.56
CA LYS A 8 -5.04 30.66 -5.49
C LYS A 8 -3.66 30.28 -6.02
N THR A 9 -2.66 31.02 -5.58
CA THR A 9 -1.25 30.79 -5.90
C THR A 9 -0.60 29.98 -4.79
N TYR A 10 0.02 28.88 -5.16
CA TYR A 10 0.79 28.05 -4.22
C TYR A 10 2.28 28.25 -4.53
N ALA A 11 3.06 28.67 -3.54
CA ALA A 11 4.52 28.72 -3.60
C ALA A 11 5.08 27.41 -3.06
N PHE A 12 6.03 26.82 -3.77
CA PHE A 12 6.81 25.70 -3.21
C PHE A 12 7.77 26.25 -2.17
N PRO A 13 7.95 25.58 -1.00
CA PRO A 13 9.00 25.94 -0.07
C PRO A 13 10.37 25.72 -0.73
N GLU A 14 11.31 26.63 -0.47
CA GLU A 14 12.70 26.50 -0.88
C GLU A 14 13.31 25.23 -0.26
N GLU A 15 14.23 24.61 -0.99
CA GLU A 15 14.90 23.36 -0.59
C GLU A 15 15.47 23.48 0.84
N GLY A 16 15.00 22.67 1.76
CA GLY A 16 15.57 22.53 3.11
C GLY A 16 14.60 22.50 4.28
N THR A 17 13.34 22.82 4.09
CA THR A 17 12.35 22.80 5.18
C THR A 17 11.18 21.87 4.86
N TYR A 18 11.42 20.56 4.96
CA TYR A 18 10.33 19.58 4.96
C TYR A 18 9.72 19.46 6.36
N ALA A 19 9.04 20.50 6.79
CA ALA A 19 8.05 20.37 7.84
C ALA A 19 6.70 20.15 7.16
N TYR A 20 6.36 18.91 6.84
CA TYR A 20 5.01 18.57 6.41
C TYR A 20 4.05 18.70 7.59
N SER A 21 3.49 19.87 7.78
CA SER A 21 2.22 19.97 8.49
C SER A 21 1.08 19.68 7.50
N VAL A 22 0.85 18.40 7.23
CA VAL A 22 -0.20 17.89 6.33
C VAL A 22 -1.59 18.01 6.99
N HIS A 23 -1.79 18.90 7.98
CA HIS A 23 -2.90 18.75 8.90
C HIS A 23 -4.19 19.49 8.55
N GLU A 24 -4.19 20.52 7.71
CA GLU A 24 -5.43 21.29 7.49
C GLU A 24 -6.21 20.95 6.22
N PRO A 25 -5.61 20.79 5.03
CA PRO A 25 -6.43 20.55 3.83
C PRO A 25 -7.09 19.17 3.80
N ILE A 26 -6.42 18.13 4.36
CA ILE A 26 -6.96 16.75 4.38
C ILE A 26 -8.06 16.63 5.43
N ALA A 27 -7.91 17.23 6.60
CA ALA A 27 -8.92 17.19 7.64
C ALA A 27 -10.21 17.90 7.20
N ASP A 28 -10.11 19.03 6.52
CA ASP A 28 -11.26 19.76 6.00
C ASP A 28 -11.89 19.07 4.80
N TYR A 29 -11.09 18.47 3.91
CA TYR A 29 -11.59 17.62 2.85
C TYR A 29 -12.33 16.39 3.39
N CYS A 30 -11.81 15.73 4.41
CA CYS A 30 -12.47 14.59 5.07
C CYS A 30 -13.76 15.02 5.80
N LYS A 31 -13.80 16.20 6.42
CA LYS A 31 -15.03 16.74 7.03
C LYS A 31 -16.09 17.07 5.99
N ALA A 32 -15.71 17.75 4.89
CA ALA A 32 -16.62 18.12 3.82
C ALA A 32 -17.23 16.90 3.12
N ASN A 33 -16.45 15.80 3.00
CA ASN A 33 -16.87 14.58 2.30
C ASN A 33 -17.33 13.46 3.25
N ARG A 34 -17.45 13.72 4.56
CA ARG A 34 -17.80 12.70 5.57
C ARG A 34 -19.10 11.95 5.24
N LYS A 35 -20.11 12.63 4.69
CA LYS A 35 -21.36 12.00 4.26
C LYS A 35 -21.15 11.01 3.11
N GLN A 36 -20.30 11.35 2.15
CA GLN A 36 -19.99 10.47 1.02
C GLN A 36 -19.18 9.24 1.45
N TYR A 37 -18.23 9.41 2.37
CA TYR A 37 -17.48 8.28 2.94
C TYR A 37 -18.36 7.40 3.84
N MET A 38 -19.29 7.97 4.60
CA MET A 38 -20.27 7.19 5.35
C MET A 38 -21.24 6.44 4.43
N GLN A 39 -21.65 7.03 3.31
CA GLN A 39 -22.51 6.36 2.34
C GLN A 39 -21.79 5.17 1.66
N LEU A 40 -20.50 5.32 1.33
CA LEU A 40 -19.69 4.21 0.81
C LEU A 40 -19.48 3.08 1.84
N SER A 41 -19.47 3.40 3.14
CA SER A 41 -19.38 2.38 4.21
C SER A 41 -20.72 1.70 4.48
N LEU A 42 -21.85 2.35 4.22
CA LEU A 42 -23.18 1.78 4.35
C LEU A 42 -23.54 0.81 3.20
N PHE A 43 -22.86 0.92 2.03
CA PHE A 43 -22.98 -0.05 0.93
C PHE A 43 -21.99 -1.21 1.02
N ARG A 44 -21.15 -1.27 2.04
CA ARG A 44 -20.54 -2.53 2.47
C ARG A 44 -21.62 -3.33 3.18
N GLU A 45 -22.46 -4.00 2.41
CA GLU A 45 -23.08 -5.21 2.89
C GLU A 45 -21.91 -6.06 3.39
N ASP A 46 -21.93 -6.40 4.67
CA ASP A 46 -21.11 -7.49 5.17
C ASP A 46 -21.54 -8.72 4.37
N VAL A 47 -20.92 -8.88 3.20
CA VAL A 47 -20.98 -10.14 2.49
C VAL A 47 -20.38 -11.10 3.48
N ALA A 48 -21.25 -11.82 4.17
CA ALA A 48 -20.87 -12.89 5.05
C ALA A 48 -19.82 -13.68 4.26
N ASP A 49 -18.59 -13.77 4.79
CA ASP A 49 -17.53 -14.61 4.26
C ASP A 49 -18.02 -16.06 4.35
N THR A 50 -18.97 -16.41 3.46
CA THR A 50 -19.43 -17.77 3.30
C THR A 50 -18.25 -18.55 2.78
N GLU A 51 -17.67 -19.39 3.61
CA GLU A 51 -16.70 -20.49 3.36
C GLU A 51 -15.89 -20.45 2.05
N ALA A 52 -15.62 -19.26 1.54
CA ALA A 52 -14.83 -19.08 0.34
C ALA A 52 -13.35 -19.23 0.71
N ASN A 53 -12.65 -20.12 0.00
CA ASN A 53 -11.22 -20.37 0.18
C ASN A 53 -10.41 -19.07 0.20
N ASP A 54 -9.36 -19.04 1.01
CA ASP A 54 -8.40 -17.95 1.03
C ASP A 54 -7.83 -17.71 -0.39
N ILE A 55 -7.64 -16.46 -0.74
CA ILE A 55 -6.99 -16.03 -1.99
C ILE A 55 -5.52 -15.79 -1.66
N ARG A 56 -4.66 -16.65 -2.17
CA ARG A 56 -3.20 -16.55 -1.94
C ARG A 56 -2.63 -15.48 -2.85
N VAL A 57 -1.99 -14.49 -2.26
CA VAL A 57 -1.44 -13.32 -2.95
C VAL A 57 0.08 -13.38 -2.96
N VAL A 58 0.67 -13.15 -4.12
CA VAL A 58 2.09 -12.81 -4.29
C VAL A 58 2.19 -11.33 -4.60
N GLU A 59 3.03 -10.61 -3.87
CA GLU A 59 3.23 -9.17 -4.03
C GLU A 59 4.66 -8.92 -4.51
N LEU A 60 4.82 -8.37 -5.72
CA LEU A 60 6.10 -7.94 -6.27
C LEU A 60 6.27 -6.44 -6.04
N PHE A 61 7.53 -6.01 -5.91
CA PHE A 61 7.84 -4.59 -5.67
C PHE A 61 7.02 -4.00 -4.52
N ALA A 62 6.91 -4.78 -3.44
CA ALA A 62 5.95 -4.58 -2.35
C ALA A 62 6.07 -3.21 -1.64
N GLY A 63 7.20 -2.50 -1.82
CA GLY A 63 7.46 -1.24 -1.14
C GLY A 63 7.33 -1.39 0.37
N VAL A 64 6.46 -0.61 0.98
CA VAL A 64 6.14 -0.68 2.41
C VAL A 64 4.83 -1.46 2.69
N GLY A 65 4.30 -2.18 1.69
CA GLY A 65 3.13 -3.05 1.81
C GLY A 65 1.79 -2.37 1.51
N GLY A 66 1.76 -1.48 0.54
CA GLY A 66 0.54 -0.76 0.16
C GLY A 66 -0.56 -1.68 -0.36
N PHE A 67 -0.23 -2.58 -1.30
CA PHE A 67 -1.18 -3.55 -1.84
C PHE A 67 -1.71 -4.50 -0.76
N ARG A 68 -0.82 -5.05 0.07
CA ARG A 68 -1.19 -5.92 1.17
C ARG A 68 -2.22 -5.28 2.09
N ILE A 69 -1.97 -4.03 2.52
CA ILE A 69 -2.91 -3.30 3.37
C ILE A 69 -4.25 -3.08 2.67
N GLY A 70 -4.23 -2.71 1.40
CA GLY A 70 -5.44 -2.49 0.61
C GLY A 70 -6.28 -3.75 0.48
N LEU A 71 -5.64 -4.86 0.14
CA LEU A 71 -6.29 -6.16 -0.03
C LEU A 71 -6.85 -6.70 1.30
N GLU A 72 -6.04 -6.71 2.37
CA GLU A 72 -6.46 -7.18 3.70
C GLU A 72 -7.61 -6.34 4.29
N ARG A 73 -7.70 -5.05 3.91
CA ARG A 73 -8.84 -4.19 4.26
C ARG A 73 -10.07 -4.47 3.42
N ALA A 74 -9.89 -4.87 2.17
CA ALA A 74 -10.99 -5.19 1.26
C ALA A 74 -11.68 -6.50 1.64
N SER A 75 -10.91 -7.54 1.98
CA SER A 75 -11.44 -8.81 2.49
C SER A 75 -10.36 -9.56 3.27
N LYS A 76 -10.77 -10.27 4.33
CA LYS A 76 -9.90 -11.18 5.09
C LYS A 76 -9.48 -12.42 4.31
N ARG A 77 -10.10 -12.67 3.16
CA ARG A 77 -9.75 -13.78 2.26
C ARG A 77 -8.38 -13.61 1.61
N TYR A 78 -7.90 -12.37 1.40
CA TYR A 78 -6.59 -12.13 0.81
C TYR A 78 -5.50 -12.46 1.83
N LYS A 79 -4.63 -13.40 1.47
CA LYS A 79 -3.49 -13.85 2.28
C LYS A 79 -2.22 -13.68 1.48
N THR A 80 -1.40 -12.72 1.82
CA THR A 80 -0.08 -12.58 1.22
C THR A 80 0.79 -13.73 1.67
N VAL A 81 1.09 -14.64 0.75
CA VAL A 81 1.90 -15.85 1.00
C VAL A 81 3.37 -15.64 0.68
N TRP A 82 3.68 -14.71 -0.19
CA TRP A 82 5.04 -14.36 -0.54
C TRP A 82 5.10 -12.92 -1.07
N ASN A 83 6.22 -12.25 -0.85
CA ASN A 83 6.43 -10.89 -1.35
C ASN A 83 7.90 -10.65 -1.63
N ASN A 84 8.16 -9.71 -2.55
CA ASN A 84 9.52 -9.29 -2.90
C ASN A 84 9.61 -7.78 -2.87
N GLN A 85 10.67 -7.28 -2.23
CA GLN A 85 11.06 -5.87 -2.28
C GLN A 85 12.57 -5.75 -2.30
N TRP A 86 13.10 -5.23 -3.40
CA TRP A 86 14.51 -4.94 -3.57
C TRP A 86 14.72 -3.67 -4.38
N GLU A 87 15.70 -2.86 -3.97
CA GLU A 87 16.04 -1.59 -4.62
C GLU A 87 17.49 -1.63 -5.09
N PRO A 88 17.74 -1.65 -6.42
CA PRO A 88 19.09 -1.79 -6.97
C PRO A 88 19.99 -0.59 -6.68
N SER A 89 19.41 0.59 -6.49
CA SER A 89 20.16 1.85 -6.35
C SER A 89 20.63 2.15 -4.93
N THR A 90 20.19 1.37 -3.93
CA THR A 90 20.48 1.64 -2.53
C THR A 90 21.16 0.45 -1.84
N LYS A 91 22.18 0.75 -1.00
CA LYS A 91 22.79 -0.27 -0.14
C LYS A 91 21.88 -0.66 1.02
N ARG A 92 21.10 0.29 1.52
CA ARG A 92 20.17 0.08 2.61
C ARG A 92 18.76 -0.08 2.06
N GLN A 93 18.20 -1.24 2.27
CA GLN A 93 16.89 -1.65 1.77
C GLN A 93 15.78 -1.20 2.74
N ASP A 94 15.55 0.12 2.84
CA ASP A 94 14.65 0.70 3.85
C ASP A 94 13.20 0.24 3.68
N ALA A 95 12.70 0.15 2.46
CA ALA A 95 11.34 -0.31 2.20
C ALA A 95 11.14 -1.77 2.66
N SER A 96 12.10 -2.65 2.33
CA SER A 96 12.11 -4.05 2.79
C SER A 96 12.16 -4.14 4.32
N ILE A 97 13.01 -3.34 4.98
CA ILE A 97 13.09 -3.30 6.44
C ILE A 97 11.75 -2.88 7.06
N ILE A 98 11.10 -1.84 6.51
CA ILE A 98 9.80 -1.35 6.99
C ILE A 98 8.73 -2.43 6.78
N TYR A 99 8.71 -3.06 5.60
CA TYR A 99 7.79 -4.16 5.30
C TYR A 99 7.91 -5.28 6.33
N CYS A 100 9.14 -5.78 6.55
CA CYS A 100 9.42 -6.86 7.50
C CYS A 100 9.05 -6.50 8.94
N ARG A 101 9.29 -5.26 9.36
CA ARG A 101 8.89 -4.79 10.70
C ARG A 101 7.38 -4.77 10.89
N ARG A 102 6.63 -4.53 9.82
CA ARG A 102 5.17 -4.44 9.87
C ARG A 102 4.48 -5.79 9.76
N PHE A 103 4.97 -6.66 8.89
CA PHE A 103 4.28 -7.90 8.49
C PHE A 103 5.04 -9.17 8.85
N GLY A 104 6.25 -9.05 9.36
CA GLY A 104 7.13 -10.18 9.61
C GLY A 104 8.00 -10.53 8.40
N VAL A 105 8.93 -11.45 8.62
CA VAL A 105 9.92 -11.86 7.61
C VAL A 105 9.50 -13.09 6.82
N ASN A 106 8.45 -13.78 7.23
CA ASN A 106 8.01 -15.02 6.59
C ASN A 106 7.51 -14.73 5.17
N GLY A 107 8.06 -15.46 4.19
CA GLY A 107 7.71 -15.28 2.79
C GLY A 107 8.20 -13.98 2.17
N HIS A 108 9.14 -13.27 2.81
CA HIS A 108 9.75 -12.06 2.27
C HIS A 108 11.06 -12.36 1.57
N SER A 109 11.22 -11.88 0.34
CA SER A 109 12.47 -11.87 -0.42
C SER A 109 12.98 -10.45 -0.60
N ASN A 110 14.27 -10.25 -0.31
CA ASN A 110 14.97 -8.98 -0.58
C ASN A 110 16.11 -9.22 -1.58
N GLU A 111 15.77 -9.78 -2.72
CA GLU A 111 16.67 -10.11 -3.81
C GLU A 111 16.16 -9.50 -5.12
N ASP A 112 17.04 -9.32 -6.09
CA ASP A 112 16.62 -8.96 -7.44
C ASP A 112 15.67 -10.06 -7.96
N ILE A 113 14.45 -9.66 -8.32
CA ILE A 113 13.43 -10.61 -8.77
C ILE A 113 13.87 -11.41 -10.00
N SER A 114 14.74 -10.86 -10.81
CA SER A 114 15.30 -11.55 -11.98
C SER A 114 16.18 -12.75 -11.60
N THR A 115 16.70 -12.77 -10.38
CA THR A 115 17.57 -13.84 -9.86
C THR A 115 16.81 -14.85 -9.00
N VAL A 116 15.57 -14.53 -8.60
CA VAL A 116 14.74 -15.41 -7.77
C VAL A 116 14.23 -16.59 -8.61
N PRO A 117 14.53 -17.83 -8.21
CA PRO A 117 13.99 -18.99 -8.92
C PRO A 117 12.45 -19.01 -8.85
N THR A 118 11.79 -19.19 -9.98
CA THR A 118 10.31 -19.27 -10.01
C THR A 118 9.76 -20.40 -9.14
N THR A 119 10.54 -21.45 -8.94
CA THR A 119 10.20 -22.58 -8.07
C THR A 119 10.17 -22.22 -6.58
N SER A 120 10.81 -21.12 -6.17
CA SER A 120 10.78 -20.65 -4.78
C SER A 120 9.54 -19.78 -4.49
N ILE A 121 8.85 -19.33 -5.53
CA ILE A 121 7.60 -18.57 -5.40
C ILE A 121 6.45 -19.58 -5.23
N PRO A 122 5.69 -19.51 -4.13
CA PRO A 122 4.61 -20.48 -3.89
C PRO A 122 3.48 -20.32 -4.89
N GLN A 123 2.69 -21.37 -5.05
CA GLN A 123 1.45 -21.28 -5.85
C GLN A 123 0.54 -20.21 -5.25
N HIS A 124 -0.04 -19.41 -6.12
CA HIS A 124 -0.87 -18.28 -5.76
C HIS A 124 -2.03 -18.10 -6.73
N ASP A 125 -3.03 -17.35 -6.29
CA ASP A 125 -4.25 -17.09 -7.04
C ASP A 125 -4.26 -15.65 -7.59
N LEU A 126 -3.50 -14.77 -6.97
CA LEU A 126 -3.38 -13.35 -7.35
C LEU A 126 -1.93 -12.89 -7.27
N LEU A 127 -1.48 -12.24 -8.33
CA LEU A 127 -0.20 -11.53 -8.41
C LEU A 127 -0.47 -10.04 -8.49
N VAL A 128 0.19 -9.25 -7.62
CA VAL A 128 0.15 -7.78 -7.61
C VAL A 128 1.56 -7.21 -7.58
N GLY A 129 1.75 -5.97 -8.12
CA GLY A 129 3.05 -5.31 -8.13
C GLY A 129 3.05 -4.00 -8.88
#